data_3badbb51e85c9b33e616732f0bbc5c33
#
_entry.id   3badbb51e85c9b33e616732f0bbc5c33
#
_cell.length_a   1.000
_cell.length_b   1.000
_cell.length_c   1.000
_cell.angle_alpha   90.00
_cell.angle_beta   90.00
_cell.angle_gamma   90.00
#
_symmetry.space_group_name_H-M   'P 1'
#
loop_
_entity.id
_entity.type
_entity.pdbx_description
1 polymer ?
#
loop_
_entity_poly.entity_id
_entity_poly.type
_entity_poly.pdbx_seq_one_letter_code
_entity_poly.pdbx_strand_id
1 'polypeptide(L)'
;MKEDAEGFIKSLFFGNIREDMVFPFPRLEPEVAETVAMMQEAVGKFADEHIDSTKWDEDAAMPREIVDKVSELGLMGLLVEERHNGLGLPMMAYGHIFEKLATYDSALTVTVGAHQSIGYKALLLYGNEEQRERFLPRLATGELIAAFCLTEPSSGSDAASIQTKAVLSEDGKHYT
;
A
#
# COMPACT_ATOMS: atom_id res chain seq x y z
N MET A 1 10.97 -29.03 20.09
CA MET A 1 10.13 -28.66 18.95
C MET A 1 9.57 -27.27 19.28
N LYS A 2 10.01 -26.21 18.61
CA LYS A 2 9.32 -24.92 18.74
C LYS A 2 7.96 -25.11 18.07
N GLU A 3 6.89 -24.99 18.83
CA GLU A 3 5.56 -24.81 18.27
C GLU A 3 5.68 -23.63 17.27
N ASP A 4 5.52 -23.92 15.99
CA ASP A 4 5.41 -22.89 14.98
C ASP A 4 4.23 -22.02 15.40
N ALA A 5 4.52 -20.76 15.73
CA ALA A 5 3.49 -19.79 16.08
C ALA A 5 2.61 -19.61 14.84
N GLU A 6 1.52 -20.37 14.78
CA GLU A 6 0.55 -20.21 13.69
C GLU A 6 0.02 -18.79 13.72
N GLY A 7 0.18 -18.06 12.61
CA GLY A 7 -0.37 -16.72 12.48
C GLY A 7 -1.90 -16.73 12.63
N PHE A 8 -2.47 -15.62 13.12
CA PHE A 8 -3.92 -15.48 13.33
C PHE A 8 -4.76 -15.94 12.14
N ILE A 9 -4.44 -15.48 10.95
CA ILE A 9 -5.19 -15.82 9.72
C ILE A 9 -5.13 -17.31 9.42
N LYS A 10 -3.95 -17.94 9.54
CA LYS A 10 -3.81 -19.39 9.33
C LYS A 10 -4.64 -20.19 10.34
N SER A 11 -4.58 -19.83 11.62
CA SER A 11 -5.39 -20.45 12.66
C SER A 11 -6.89 -20.32 12.37
N LEU A 12 -7.33 -19.14 11.93
CA LEU A 12 -8.72 -18.87 11.58
C LEU A 12 -9.22 -19.78 10.44
N PHE A 13 -8.42 -19.99 9.38
CA PHE A 13 -8.76 -20.91 8.30
C PHE A 13 -8.93 -22.36 8.75
N PHE A 14 -8.26 -22.77 9.83
CA PHE A 14 -8.44 -24.10 10.46
C PHE A 14 -9.52 -24.12 11.53
N GLY A 15 -10.31 -23.05 11.68
CA GLY A 15 -11.41 -22.95 12.65
C GLY A 15 -10.95 -22.62 14.08
N ASN A 16 -9.68 -22.24 14.27
CA ASN A 16 -9.14 -21.86 15.57
C ASN A 16 -9.11 -20.35 15.72
N ILE A 17 -9.94 -19.80 16.58
CA ILE A 17 -9.95 -18.38 16.87
C ILE A 17 -8.93 -18.07 17.97
N ARG A 18 -7.91 -17.31 17.64
CA ARG A 18 -6.84 -16.89 18.54
C ARG A 18 -7.19 -15.51 19.12
N GLU A 19 -8.11 -15.47 20.08
CA GLU A 19 -8.54 -14.22 20.74
C GLU A 19 -7.37 -13.48 21.41
N ASP A 20 -6.38 -14.22 21.89
CA ASP A 20 -5.15 -13.71 22.50
C ASP A 20 -4.30 -12.87 21.53
N MET A 21 -4.47 -13.04 20.22
CA MET A 21 -3.80 -12.25 19.18
C MET A 21 -4.61 -11.00 18.75
N VAL A 22 -5.85 -10.86 19.20
CA VAL A 22 -6.75 -9.75 18.84
C VAL A 22 -7.03 -8.86 20.04
N PHE A 23 -7.15 -9.44 21.23
CA PHE A 23 -7.51 -8.71 22.45
C PHE A 23 -6.38 -8.71 23.49
N PRO A 24 -6.14 -7.57 24.17
CA PRO A 24 -6.85 -6.29 23.99
C PRO A 24 -6.61 -5.71 22.61
N PHE A 25 -7.66 -5.16 21.98
CA PHE A 25 -7.52 -4.56 20.65
C PHE A 25 -6.45 -3.47 20.68
N PRO A 26 -5.47 -3.51 19.76
CA PRO A 26 -4.37 -2.57 19.78
C PRO A 26 -4.88 -1.12 19.62
N ARG A 27 -4.20 -0.19 20.26
CA ARG A 27 -4.50 1.25 20.16
C ARG A 27 -3.29 1.96 19.58
N LEU A 28 -3.56 3.04 18.87
CA LEU A 28 -2.50 3.93 18.42
C LEU A 28 -1.90 4.68 19.61
N GLU A 29 -0.60 4.92 19.58
CA GLU A 29 0.04 5.86 20.48
C GLU A 29 -0.57 7.26 20.30
N PRO A 30 -0.66 8.08 21.35
CA PRO A 30 -1.35 9.38 21.29
C PRO A 30 -0.90 10.28 20.14
N GLU A 31 0.41 10.42 19.92
CA GLU A 31 0.98 11.25 18.85
C GLU A 31 0.60 10.73 17.45
N VAL A 32 0.59 9.41 17.28
CA VAL A 32 0.16 8.78 16.01
C VAL A 32 -1.34 8.97 15.82
N ALA A 33 -2.13 8.88 16.89
CA ALA A 33 -3.58 9.09 16.81
C ALA A 33 -3.93 10.53 16.41
N GLU A 34 -3.18 11.54 16.91
CA GLU A 34 -3.33 12.93 16.48
C GLU A 34 -2.99 13.09 14.99
N THR A 35 -1.90 12.51 14.54
CA THR A 35 -1.53 12.51 13.11
C THR A 35 -2.61 11.89 12.24
N VAL A 36 -3.15 10.73 12.66
CA VAL A 36 -4.26 10.07 11.95
C VAL A 36 -5.49 10.97 11.88
N ALA A 37 -5.86 11.63 13.00
CA ALA A 37 -7.01 12.54 13.03
C ALA A 37 -6.83 13.71 12.06
N MET A 38 -5.65 14.33 12.03
CA MET A 38 -5.34 15.41 11.09
C MET A 38 -5.40 14.93 9.63
N MET A 39 -4.85 13.75 9.35
CA MET A 39 -4.90 13.17 8.00
C MET A 39 -6.33 12.84 7.58
N GLN A 40 -7.15 12.30 8.47
CA GLN A 40 -8.55 12.02 8.17
C GLN A 40 -9.36 13.31 7.91
N GLU A 41 -9.08 14.39 8.62
CA GLU A 41 -9.68 15.69 8.35
C GLU A 41 -9.24 16.24 6.97
N ALA A 42 -7.95 16.14 6.65
CA ALA A 42 -7.43 16.56 5.35
C ALA A 42 -8.03 15.74 4.19
N VAL A 43 -8.14 14.41 4.37
CA VAL A 43 -8.83 13.53 3.42
C VAL A 43 -10.30 13.95 3.23
N GLY A 44 -10.99 14.29 4.32
CA GLY A 44 -12.38 14.77 4.25
C GLY A 44 -12.51 16.04 3.42
N LYS A 45 -11.72 17.06 3.70
CA LYS A 45 -11.71 18.32 2.93
C LYS A 45 -11.38 18.09 1.46
N PHE A 46 -10.34 17.31 1.20
CA PHE A 46 -9.98 16.95 -0.17
C PHE A 46 -11.13 16.25 -0.90
N ALA A 47 -11.80 15.31 -0.23
CA ALA A 47 -12.88 14.55 -0.84
C ALA A 47 -14.07 15.46 -1.20
N ASP A 48 -14.49 16.33 -0.29
CA ASP A 48 -15.59 17.27 -0.50
C ASP A 48 -15.31 18.23 -1.68
N GLU A 49 -14.05 18.56 -1.93
CA GLU A 49 -13.66 19.52 -2.98
C GLU A 49 -13.36 18.87 -4.34
N HIS A 50 -12.91 17.61 -4.35
CA HIS A 50 -12.27 17.06 -5.54
C HIS A 50 -12.80 15.68 -5.97
N ILE A 51 -13.53 14.94 -5.13
CA ILE A 51 -14.05 13.62 -5.49
C ILE A 51 -15.44 13.74 -6.12
N ASP A 52 -15.54 13.29 -7.36
CA ASP A 52 -16.81 13.10 -8.06
C ASP A 52 -16.85 11.68 -8.64
N SER A 53 -17.11 10.70 -7.76
CA SER A 53 -17.12 9.29 -8.11
C SER A 53 -18.13 8.97 -9.22
N THR A 54 -19.27 9.66 -9.26
CA THR A 54 -20.30 9.46 -10.29
C THR A 54 -19.76 9.85 -11.67
N LYS A 55 -19.12 11.00 -11.75
CA LYS A 55 -18.52 11.46 -13.00
C LYS A 55 -17.38 10.55 -13.46
N TRP A 56 -16.53 10.09 -12.54
CA TRP A 56 -15.43 9.17 -12.87
C TRP A 56 -15.93 7.81 -13.39
N ASP A 57 -17.05 7.33 -12.84
CA ASP A 57 -17.69 6.11 -13.32
C ASP A 57 -18.27 6.30 -14.73
N GLU A 58 -19.00 7.42 -14.98
CA GLU A 58 -19.56 7.76 -16.29
C GLU A 58 -18.45 7.93 -17.35
N ASP A 59 -17.36 8.60 -17.00
CA ASP A 59 -16.22 8.84 -17.89
C ASP A 59 -15.30 7.59 -18.03
N ALA A 60 -15.53 6.55 -17.21
CA ALA A 60 -14.67 5.37 -17.05
C ALA A 60 -13.19 5.75 -16.83
N ALA A 61 -12.95 6.87 -16.15
CA ALA A 61 -11.62 7.43 -15.92
C ALA A 61 -11.58 8.34 -14.70
N MET A 62 -10.60 8.14 -13.84
CA MET A 62 -10.23 9.08 -12.78
C MET A 62 -9.16 10.06 -13.31
N PRO A 63 -9.34 11.37 -13.18
CA PRO A 63 -8.35 12.34 -13.63
C PRO A 63 -6.99 12.17 -12.96
N ARG A 64 -5.91 12.25 -13.71
CA ARG A 64 -4.54 12.11 -13.16
C ARG A 64 -4.26 13.16 -12.08
N GLU A 65 -4.78 14.36 -12.20
CA GLU A 65 -4.61 15.44 -11.21
C GLU A 65 -5.10 15.05 -9.81
N ILE A 66 -6.05 14.12 -9.70
CA ILE A 66 -6.52 13.61 -8.41
C ILE A 66 -5.40 12.81 -7.71
N VAL A 67 -4.66 12.00 -8.47
CA VAL A 67 -3.51 11.28 -7.95
C VAL A 67 -2.41 12.24 -7.50
N ASP A 68 -2.18 13.32 -8.26
CA ASP A 68 -1.19 14.34 -7.91
C ASP A 68 -1.58 15.05 -6.60
N LYS A 69 -2.87 15.40 -6.43
CA LYS A 69 -3.40 16.01 -5.20
C LYS A 69 -3.31 15.09 -3.97
N VAL A 70 -3.63 13.80 -4.09
CA VAL A 70 -3.45 12.85 -2.97
C VAL A 70 -1.99 12.63 -2.63
N SER A 71 -1.10 12.78 -3.61
CA SER A 71 0.35 12.79 -3.40
C SER A 71 0.80 13.99 -2.57
N GLU A 72 0.28 15.19 -2.86
CA GLU A 72 0.53 16.41 -2.08
C GLU A 72 0.04 16.29 -0.63
N LEU A 73 -1.01 15.51 -0.36
CA LEU A 73 -1.47 15.17 0.97
C LEU A 73 -0.57 14.12 1.68
N GLY A 74 0.44 13.58 1.01
CA GLY A 74 1.32 12.53 1.55
C GLY A 74 0.69 11.14 1.57
N LEU A 75 -0.49 10.95 0.97
CA LEU A 75 -1.20 9.66 1.00
C LEU A 75 -0.48 8.55 0.22
N MET A 76 0.47 8.87 -0.66
CA MET A 76 1.26 7.88 -1.41
C MET A 76 2.41 7.29 -0.60
N GLY A 77 2.84 7.93 0.50
CA GLY A 77 4.02 7.58 1.28
C GLY A 77 3.74 7.22 2.75
N LEU A 78 2.54 6.82 3.12
CA LEU A 78 2.16 6.60 4.52
C LEU A 78 3.08 5.63 5.26
N LEU A 79 3.52 4.55 4.59
CA LEU A 79 4.34 3.48 5.17
C LEU A 79 5.84 3.66 4.94
N VAL A 80 6.24 4.62 4.13
CA VAL A 80 7.66 4.89 3.82
C VAL A 80 8.26 5.73 4.93
N GLU A 81 9.48 5.40 5.36
CA GLU A 81 10.21 6.15 6.38
C GLU A 81 10.43 7.62 5.96
N GLU A 82 10.46 8.53 6.94
CA GLU A 82 10.67 9.97 6.71
C GLU A 82 11.95 10.28 5.94
N ARG A 83 13.04 9.52 6.16
CA ARG A 83 14.29 9.67 5.41
C ARG A 83 14.15 9.46 3.91
N HIS A 84 13.06 8.85 3.47
CA HIS A 84 12.70 8.62 2.08
C HIS A 84 11.45 9.41 1.66
N ASN A 85 11.17 10.54 2.34
CA ASN A 85 10.06 11.44 2.07
C ASN A 85 8.66 10.84 2.34
N GLY A 86 8.57 9.79 3.14
CA GLY A 86 7.30 9.23 3.61
C GLY A 86 6.90 9.75 4.98
N LEU A 87 5.83 9.21 5.55
CA LEU A 87 5.33 9.56 6.88
C LEU A 87 5.70 8.55 7.97
N GLY A 88 6.27 7.40 7.61
CA GLY A 88 6.73 6.37 8.56
C GLY A 88 5.64 5.80 9.47
N LEU A 89 4.37 5.88 9.06
CA LEU A 89 3.26 5.50 9.92
C LEU A 89 3.16 3.98 10.10
N PRO A 90 2.74 3.52 11.28
CA PRO A 90 2.46 2.10 11.50
C PRO A 90 1.25 1.64 10.70
N MET A 91 1.18 0.33 10.42
CA MET A 91 0.14 -0.28 9.59
C MET A 91 -1.28 0.02 10.09
N MET A 92 -1.48 0.15 11.40
CA MET A 92 -2.80 0.47 11.95
C MET A 92 -3.21 1.91 11.64
N ALA A 93 -2.29 2.87 11.70
CA ALA A 93 -2.54 4.26 11.30
C ALA A 93 -2.89 4.34 9.81
N TYR A 94 -2.13 3.63 8.97
CA TYR A 94 -2.45 3.45 7.56
C TYR A 94 -3.88 2.94 7.37
N GLY A 95 -4.28 1.90 8.10
CA GLY A 95 -5.64 1.33 8.02
C GLY A 95 -6.73 2.36 8.32
N HIS A 96 -6.57 3.17 9.37
CA HIS A 96 -7.54 4.20 9.73
C HIS A 96 -7.67 5.33 8.70
N ILE A 97 -6.55 5.76 8.11
CA ILE A 97 -6.57 6.77 7.04
C ILE A 97 -7.24 6.19 5.78
N PHE A 98 -6.93 4.94 5.48
CA PHE A 98 -7.51 4.21 4.36
C PHE A 98 -9.01 4.00 4.48
N GLU A 99 -9.48 3.61 5.67
CA GLU A 99 -10.90 3.49 5.99
C GLU A 99 -11.62 4.81 5.69
N LYS A 100 -11.04 5.94 6.11
CA LYS A 100 -11.62 7.27 5.83
C LYS A 100 -11.70 7.56 4.34
N LEU A 101 -10.63 7.32 3.57
CA LEU A 101 -10.62 7.54 2.13
C LEU A 101 -11.66 6.65 1.42
N ALA A 102 -11.79 5.39 1.84
CA ALA A 102 -12.72 4.42 1.27
C ALA A 102 -14.20 4.81 1.44
N THR A 103 -14.53 5.67 2.40
CA THR A 103 -15.90 6.17 2.55
C THR A 103 -16.32 7.15 1.45
N TYR A 104 -15.35 7.69 0.69
CA TYR A 104 -15.60 8.64 -0.39
C TYR A 104 -15.52 8.00 -1.78
N ASP A 105 -14.44 7.26 -2.06
CA ASP A 105 -14.24 6.62 -3.36
C ASP A 105 -13.39 5.37 -3.28
N SER A 106 -13.93 4.26 -3.81
CA SER A 106 -13.24 2.97 -3.78
C SER A 106 -12.15 2.85 -4.83
N ALA A 107 -12.30 3.45 -6.01
CA ALA A 107 -11.31 3.37 -7.10
C ALA A 107 -10.03 4.13 -6.71
N LEU A 108 -10.19 5.34 -6.15
CA LEU A 108 -9.07 6.11 -5.62
C LEU A 108 -8.38 5.36 -4.46
N THR A 109 -9.16 4.79 -3.55
CA THR A 109 -8.63 4.00 -2.44
C THR A 109 -7.83 2.80 -2.93
N VAL A 110 -8.33 2.06 -3.92
CA VAL A 110 -7.59 0.96 -4.52
C VAL A 110 -6.31 1.44 -5.19
N THR A 111 -6.35 2.57 -5.89
CA THR A 111 -5.15 3.15 -6.54
C THR A 111 -4.05 3.46 -5.53
N VAL A 112 -4.38 4.20 -4.47
CA VAL A 112 -3.43 4.53 -3.39
C VAL A 112 -2.99 3.29 -2.63
N GLY A 113 -3.91 2.33 -2.41
CA GLY A 113 -3.64 1.08 -1.71
C GLY A 113 -2.75 0.12 -2.48
N ALA A 114 -3.04 -0.10 -3.74
CA ALA A 114 -2.24 -0.97 -4.59
C ALA A 114 -0.80 -0.45 -4.71
N HIS A 115 -0.63 0.86 -4.86
CA HIS A 115 0.67 1.49 -4.86
C HIS A 115 1.49 1.14 -3.61
N GLN A 116 0.90 1.21 -2.42
CA GLN A 116 1.59 1.00 -1.15
C GLN A 116 1.69 -0.47 -0.72
N SER A 117 0.69 -1.28 -1.04
CA SER A 117 0.64 -2.68 -0.60
C SER A 117 1.35 -3.62 -1.57
N ILE A 118 0.76 -3.90 -2.73
CA ILE A 118 1.34 -4.81 -3.73
C ILE A 118 2.39 -4.14 -4.61
N GLY A 119 2.40 -2.80 -4.68
CA GLY A 119 3.37 -2.03 -5.43
C GLY A 119 4.74 -2.00 -4.75
N TYR A 120 5.00 -1.00 -3.91
CA TYR A 120 6.35 -0.81 -3.36
C TYR A 120 6.65 -1.58 -2.06
N LYS A 121 5.70 -2.26 -1.44
CA LYS A 121 5.95 -2.99 -0.19
C LYS A 121 7.04 -4.05 -0.31
N ALA A 122 7.14 -4.69 -1.46
CA ALA A 122 8.23 -5.62 -1.74
C ALA A 122 9.60 -4.94 -1.63
N LEU A 123 9.71 -3.68 -2.09
CA LEU A 123 10.92 -2.88 -1.98
C LEU A 123 11.23 -2.52 -0.52
N LEU A 124 10.21 -2.18 0.29
CA LEU A 124 10.39 -1.95 1.73
C LEU A 124 10.89 -3.19 2.47
N LEU A 125 10.40 -4.37 2.10
CA LEU A 125 10.72 -5.62 2.80
C LEU A 125 12.04 -6.24 2.35
N TYR A 126 12.33 -6.19 1.05
CA TYR A 126 13.40 -6.97 0.43
C TYR A 126 14.40 -6.15 -0.39
N GLY A 127 14.12 -4.87 -0.64
CA GLY A 127 15.05 -4.00 -1.37
C GLY A 127 16.36 -3.79 -0.61
N ASN A 128 17.48 -3.75 -1.32
CA ASN A 128 18.74 -3.29 -0.75
C ASN A 128 18.75 -1.76 -0.58
N GLU A 129 19.76 -1.21 0.11
CA GLU A 129 19.78 0.22 0.41
C GLU A 129 19.82 1.09 -0.86
N GLU A 130 20.62 0.73 -1.85
CA GLU A 130 20.67 1.43 -3.14
C GLU A 130 19.30 1.49 -3.83
N GLN A 131 18.58 0.37 -3.83
CA GLN A 131 17.23 0.30 -4.40
C GLN A 131 16.24 1.17 -3.61
N ARG A 132 16.30 1.14 -2.28
CA ARG A 132 15.44 1.96 -1.42
C ARG A 132 15.71 3.44 -1.62
N GLU A 133 16.96 3.87 -1.57
CA GLU A 133 17.36 5.27 -1.79
C GLU A 133 16.96 5.77 -3.18
N ARG A 134 17.07 4.93 -4.18
CA ARG A 134 16.75 5.28 -5.57
C ARG A 134 15.25 5.42 -5.83
N PHE A 135 14.42 4.56 -5.26
CA PHE A 135 13.02 4.44 -5.64
C PHE A 135 12.04 4.96 -4.59
N LEU A 136 12.27 4.72 -3.28
CA LEU A 136 11.31 5.06 -2.25
C LEU A 136 10.96 6.55 -2.19
N PRO A 137 11.91 7.49 -2.29
CA PRO A 137 11.57 8.92 -2.25
C PRO A 137 10.61 9.34 -3.36
N ARG A 138 10.78 8.80 -4.55
CA ARG A 138 9.94 9.09 -5.72
C ARG A 138 8.59 8.39 -5.66
N LEU A 139 8.53 7.22 -5.05
CA LEU A 139 7.30 6.48 -4.81
C LEU A 139 6.50 7.13 -3.67
N ALA A 140 7.15 7.54 -2.59
CA ALA A 140 6.49 8.20 -1.47
C ALA A 140 5.84 9.53 -1.84
N THR A 141 6.44 10.27 -2.76
CA THR A 141 5.91 11.55 -3.26
C THR A 141 4.93 11.39 -4.43
N GLY A 142 4.66 10.18 -4.90
CA GLY A 142 3.77 9.93 -6.05
C GLY A 142 4.36 10.33 -7.41
N GLU A 143 5.62 10.75 -7.49
CA GLU A 143 6.32 10.99 -8.76
C GLU A 143 6.34 9.72 -9.62
N LEU A 144 6.54 8.57 -8.96
CA LEU A 144 6.38 7.25 -9.54
C LEU A 144 5.20 6.54 -8.89
N ILE A 145 4.44 5.81 -9.70
CA ILE A 145 3.41 4.92 -9.22
C ILE A 145 3.88 3.48 -9.40
N ALA A 146 3.87 2.72 -8.30
CA ALA A 146 4.18 1.31 -8.33
C ALA A 146 2.96 0.49 -8.77
N ALA A 147 3.21 -0.53 -9.57
CA ALA A 147 2.22 -1.50 -10.01
C ALA A 147 2.74 -2.92 -9.81
N PHE A 148 1.84 -3.89 -9.87
CA PHE A 148 2.14 -5.30 -9.69
C PHE A 148 1.58 -6.12 -10.84
N CYS A 149 2.46 -6.78 -11.58
CA CYS A 149 2.13 -7.60 -12.74
C CYS A 149 2.53 -9.04 -12.46
N LEU A 150 1.68 -9.79 -11.77
CA LEU A 150 1.95 -11.17 -11.36
C LEU A 150 1.40 -12.21 -12.34
N THR A 151 0.16 -12.00 -12.82
CA THR A 151 -0.60 -13.01 -13.57
C THR A 151 0.02 -13.28 -14.94
N GLU A 152 0.21 -14.56 -15.24
CA GLU A 152 0.61 -15.09 -16.54
C GLU A 152 -0.56 -15.81 -17.21
N PRO A 153 -0.53 -16.05 -18.53
CA PRO A 153 -1.61 -16.79 -19.22
C PRO A 153 -1.92 -18.15 -18.60
N SER A 154 -0.91 -18.81 -18.02
CA SER A 154 -1.02 -20.14 -17.40
C SER A 154 -1.10 -20.12 -15.88
N SER A 155 -0.91 -18.98 -15.22
CA SER A 155 -0.78 -18.89 -13.77
C SER A 155 -1.35 -17.57 -13.23
N GLY A 156 -2.42 -17.69 -12.45
CA GLY A 156 -3.05 -16.58 -11.72
C GLY A 156 -3.11 -16.92 -10.23
N SER A 157 -4.17 -17.64 -9.82
CA SER A 157 -4.34 -18.08 -8.42
C SER A 157 -3.23 -18.99 -7.93
N ASP A 158 -2.67 -19.82 -8.82
CA ASP A 158 -1.50 -20.65 -8.53
C ASP A 158 -0.19 -19.89 -8.83
N ALA A 159 0.13 -18.92 -7.97
CA ALA A 159 1.36 -18.14 -8.08
C ALA A 159 2.65 -18.97 -7.96
N ALA A 160 2.56 -20.19 -7.44
CA ALA A 160 3.71 -21.10 -7.38
C ALA A 160 4.09 -21.69 -8.74
N SER A 161 3.16 -21.66 -9.70
CA SER A 161 3.36 -22.17 -11.07
C SER A 161 3.80 -21.12 -12.09
N ILE A 162 4.26 -19.94 -11.62
CA ILE A 162 4.82 -18.88 -12.49
C ILE A 162 6.03 -19.40 -13.23
N GLN A 163 6.05 -19.16 -14.56
CA GLN A 163 7.10 -19.63 -15.47
C GLN A 163 8.04 -18.52 -15.94
N THR A 164 7.67 -17.26 -15.76
CA THR A 164 8.52 -16.11 -16.12
C THR A 164 9.87 -16.21 -15.43
N LYS A 165 10.93 -16.08 -16.20
CA LYS A 165 12.31 -16.12 -15.72
C LYS A 165 13.03 -14.85 -16.13
N ALA A 166 13.91 -14.36 -15.28
CA ALA A 166 14.82 -13.28 -15.60
C ALA A 166 16.23 -13.86 -15.79
N VAL A 167 16.74 -13.78 -17.01
CA VAL A 167 18.09 -14.27 -17.35
C VAL A 167 18.99 -13.06 -17.55
N LEU A 168 20.06 -12.97 -16.75
CA LEU A 168 21.03 -11.88 -16.85
C LEU A 168 21.82 -12.03 -18.16
N SER A 169 21.98 -10.94 -18.91
CA SER A 169 22.80 -10.88 -20.12
C SER A 169 24.28 -11.11 -19.81
N GLU A 170 25.06 -11.53 -20.81
CA GLU A 170 26.51 -11.78 -20.65
C GLU A 170 27.27 -10.54 -20.19
N ASP A 171 26.86 -9.35 -20.57
CA ASP A 171 27.45 -8.07 -20.14
C ASP A 171 27.01 -7.61 -18.75
N GLY A 172 26.11 -8.35 -18.09
CA GLY A 172 25.62 -8.07 -16.74
C GLY A 172 24.74 -6.83 -16.59
N LYS A 173 24.24 -6.27 -17.71
CA LYS A 173 23.50 -4.99 -17.68
C LYS A 173 21.99 -5.09 -17.90
N HIS A 174 21.52 -6.21 -18.42
CA HIS A 174 20.13 -6.40 -18.81
C HIS A 174 19.60 -7.76 -18.37
N TYR A 175 18.31 -7.85 -18.18
CA TYR A 175 17.57 -9.10 -18.02
C TYR A 175 16.66 -9.32 -19.23
N THR A 176 16.57 -10.56 -19.68
CA THR A 176 15.63 -11.04 -20.72
C THR A 176 14.78 -12.14 -20.15
#